data_5df77a5714bcc2dd5f4579c59e4482bc
#
_entry.id   5df77a5714bcc2dd5f4579c59e4482bc
#
_cell.length_a   1.000
_cell.length_b   1.000
_cell.length_c   1.000
_cell.angle_alpha   90.00
_cell.angle_beta   90.00
_cell.angle_gamma   90.00
#
_symmetry.space_group_name_H-M   'P 1'
#
loop_
_entity.id
_entity.type
_entity.pdbx_description
1 polymer ?
#
loop_
_entity_poly.entity_id
_entity_poly.type
_entity_poly.pdbx_seq_one_letter_code
_entity_poly.pdbx_strand_id
1 'polypeptide(L)'
;QVIEPWLCTRATPFTDALCREAIPRGIAALKTLMEKECADSRDELAWVSLCGGLALANAGLGVVHGLAGPLGGLSDASHGALCGCLLPFGLELNESQVTNPALRQRFLDVRQWIAAGLGVSPDDAWQSLREWSQRSGLGNLRDLGVPREALEPAALAASSSSSMKANPVTLESEQLLEMLEAAWE
;
A
#
# COMPACT_ATOMS: atom_id res chain seq x y z
N GLN A 1 2.96 4.82 -0.91
CA GLN A 1 2.84 5.90 -1.92
C GLN A 1 3.77 5.70 -3.12
N VAL A 2 4.87 4.94 -2.99
CA VAL A 2 5.75 4.55 -4.11
C VAL A 2 5.41 3.15 -4.67
N ILE A 3 4.72 2.30 -3.93
CA ILE A 3 4.37 0.93 -4.34
C ILE A 3 3.21 0.94 -5.34
N GLU A 4 2.13 1.68 -5.07
CA GLU A 4 1.01 1.72 -6.02
C GLU A 4 1.38 2.35 -7.37
N PRO A 5 2.15 3.46 -7.45
CA PRO A 5 2.65 3.95 -8.74
C PRO A 5 3.53 2.96 -9.50
N TRP A 6 4.31 2.11 -8.82
CA TRP A 6 5.04 1.01 -9.43
C TRP A 6 4.13 -0.02 -10.08
N LEU A 7 3.00 -0.33 -9.44
CA LEU A 7 2.06 -1.36 -9.89
C LEU A 7 0.98 -0.83 -10.85
N CYS A 8 0.74 0.48 -10.91
CA CYS A 8 -0.41 1.04 -11.58
C CYS A 8 -0.32 0.92 -13.13
N THR A 9 -1.49 0.98 -13.78
CA THR A 9 -1.62 0.90 -15.25
C THR A 9 -1.01 2.08 -15.99
N ARG A 10 -0.67 3.17 -15.30
CA ARG A 10 -0.10 4.41 -15.86
C ARG A 10 1.38 4.59 -15.55
N ALA A 11 2.04 3.55 -15.02
CA ALA A 11 3.46 3.58 -14.75
C ALA A 11 4.27 3.93 -16.02
N THR A 12 5.29 4.74 -15.86
CA THR A 12 6.17 5.20 -16.94
C THR A 12 7.63 4.90 -16.59
N PRO A 13 8.57 4.91 -17.55
CA PRO A 13 10.00 4.74 -17.24
C PRO A 13 10.52 5.75 -16.20
N PHE A 14 9.97 6.97 -16.17
CA PHE A 14 10.32 7.97 -15.17
C PHE A 14 9.84 7.57 -13.76
N THR A 15 8.56 7.21 -13.62
CA THR A 15 8.01 6.79 -12.32
C THR A 15 8.60 5.46 -11.86
N ASP A 16 8.92 4.56 -12.80
CA ASP A 16 9.60 3.29 -12.51
C ASP A 16 10.99 3.50 -11.92
N ALA A 17 11.77 4.45 -12.47
CA ALA A 17 13.08 4.78 -11.93
C ALA A 17 13.01 5.31 -10.49
N LEU A 18 12.03 6.17 -10.18
CA LEU A 18 11.80 6.68 -8.84
C LEU A 18 11.37 5.56 -7.87
N CYS A 19 10.37 4.77 -8.25
CA CYS A 19 9.81 3.74 -7.38
C CYS A 19 10.81 2.60 -7.10
N ARG A 20 11.55 2.17 -8.11
CA ARG A 20 12.56 1.11 -8.00
C ARG A 20 13.64 1.45 -6.97
N GLU A 21 14.04 2.71 -6.92
CA GLU A 21 15.02 3.20 -5.95
C GLU A 21 14.38 3.46 -4.58
N ALA A 22 13.19 4.06 -4.57
CA ALA A 22 12.55 4.52 -3.34
C ALA A 22 11.99 3.37 -2.47
N ILE A 23 11.45 2.31 -3.07
CA ILE A 23 10.79 1.24 -2.30
C ILE A 23 11.76 0.54 -1.36
N PRO A 24 12.89 -0.04 -1.80
CA PRO A 24 13.80 -0.75 -0.89
C PRO A 24 14.45 0.18 0.15
N ARG A 25 14.78 1.41 -0.23
CA ARG A 25 15.34 2.40 0.70
C ARG A 25 14.33 2.79 1.77
N GLY A 26 13.07 3.01 1.36
CA GLY A 26 11.98 3.34 2.29
C GLY A 26 11.72 2.23 3.31
N ILE A 27 11.73 0.98 2.89
CA ILE A 27 11.55 -0.17 3.79
C ILE A 27 12.70 -0.23 4.81
N ALA A 28 13.94 -0.10 4.37
CA ALA A 28 15.11 -0.13 5.25
C ALA A 28 15.11 1.03 6.26
N ALA A 29 14.84 2.25 5.78
CA ALA A 29 14.79 3.43 6.62
C ALA A 29 13.65 3.36 7.65
N LEU A 30 12.45 2.92 7.22
CA LEU A 30 11.32 2.78 8.11
C LEU A 30 11.58 1.72 9.18
N LYS A 31 12.14 0.56 8.81
CA LYS A 31 12.51 -0.47 9.77
C LYS A 31 13.48 0.06 10.83
N THR A 32 14.51 0.79 10.40
CA THR A 32 15.49 1.39 11.33
C THR A 32 14.81 2.37 12.29
N LEU A 33 13.92 3.24 11.80
CA LEU A 33 13.24 4.21 12.66
C LEU A 33 12.26 3.58 13.65
N MET A 34 11.66 2.44 13.32
CA MET A 34 10.80 1.71 14.26
C MET A 34 11.60 1.08 15.40
N GLU A 35 12.90 0.81 15.20
CA GLU A 35 13.78 0.26 16.24
C GLU A 35 14.45 1.37 17.05
N LYS A 36 14.85 2.46 16.38
CA LYS A 36 15.57 3.55 17.03
C LYS A 36 15.53 4.85 16.19
N GLU A 37 15.49 5.99 16.88
CA GLU A 37 15.61 7.31 16.23
C GLU A 37 16.93 7.43 15.44
N CYS A 38 16.84 7.83 14.18
CA CYS A 38 17.96 7.92 13.25
C CYS A 38 17.77 9.05 12.25
N ALA A 39 18.62 10.07 12.29
CA ALA A 39 18.53 11.22 11.39
C ALA A 39 18.66 10.82 9.91
N ASP A 40 19.64 9.95 9.59
CA ASP A 40 19.84 9.48 8.22
C ASP A 40 18.59 8.76 7.66
N SER A 41 17.91 7.97 8.50
CA SER A 41 16.66 7.30 8.11
C SER A 41 15.52 8.30 7.91
N ARG A 42 15.48 9.40 8.64
CA ARG A 42 14.50 10.48 8.39
C ARG A 42 14.77 11.18 7.07
N ASP A 43 16.02 11.45 6.74
CA ASP A 43 16.42 12.05 5.45
C ASP A 43 16.06 11.12 4.30
N GLU A 44 16.31 9.80 4.45
CA GLU A 44 15.88 8.80 3.47
C GLU A 44 14.36 8.78 3.29
N LEU A 45 13.58 8.82 4.37
CA LEU A 45 12.12 8.86 4.26
C LEU A 45 11.60 10.18 3.69
N ALA A 46 12.24 11.29 3.93
CA ALA A 46 11.91 12.57 3.29
C ALA A 46 12.13 12.49 1.78
N TRP A 47 13.24 11.88 1.34
CA TRP A 47 13.50 11.63 -0.07
C TRP A 47 12.49 10.65 -0.68
N VAL A 48 12.16 9.55 0.00
CA VAL A 48 11.13 8.59 -0.42
C VAL A 48 9.76 9.27 -0.56
N SER A 49 9.41 10.15 0.38
CA SER A 49 8.18 10.94 0.33
C SER A 49 8.13 11.85 -0.90
N LEU A 50 9.23 12.52 -1.23
CA LEU A 50 9.36 13.32 -2.46
C LEU A 50 9.16 12.45 -3.71
N CYS A 51 9.84 11.30 -3.77
CA CYS A 51 9.67 10.34 -4.87
C CYS A 51 8.21 9.87 -5.00
N GLY A 52 7.54 9.61 -3.87
CA GLY A 52 6.13 9.24 -3.83
C GLY A 52 5.23 10.32 -4.41
N GLY A 53 5.45 11.58 -4.05
CA GLY A 53 4.70 12.71 -4.61
C GLY A 53 4.89 12.87 -6.12
N LEU A 54 6.14 12.75 -6.61
CA LEU A 54 6.47 12.80 -8.04
C LEU A 54 5.85 11.60 -8.80
N ALA A 55 5.94 10.40 -8.24
CA ALA A 55 5.38 9.20 -8.85
C ALA A 55 3.85 9.26 -8.91
N LEU A 56 3.18 9.65 -7.82
CA LEU A 56 1.74 9.88 -7.78
C LEU A 56 1.27 10.87 -8.84
N ALA A 57 1.96 12.01 -8.96
CA ALA A 57 1.57 13.07 -9.91
C ALA A 57 1.72 12.66 -11.38
N ASN A 58 2.63 11.73 -11.69
CA ASN A 58 2.97 11.33 -13.07
C ASN A 58 2.47 9.93 -13.48
N ALA A 59 2.00 9.13 -12.53
CA ALA A 59 1.41 7.82 -12.81
C ALA A 59 0.00 7.72 -12.21
N GLY A 60 -0.12 7.39 -10.95
CA GLY A 60 -1.38 7.23 -10.24
C GLY A 60 -1.21 6.32 -9.04
N LEU A 61 -2.32 6.01 -8.43
CA LEU A 61 -2.42 5.16 -7.26
C LEU A 61 -3.29 3.93 -7.58
N GLY A 62 -3.83 3.26 -6.57
CA GLY A 62 -4.65 2.07 -6.71
C GLY A 62 -5.62 1.90 -5.55
N VAL A 63 -5.86 0.64 -5.20
CA VAL A 63 -6.88 0.20 -4.25
C VAL A 63 -6.66 0.77 -2.84
N VAL A 64 -5.41 0.86 -2.40
CA VAL A 64 -5.09 1.36 -1.04
C VAL A 64 -5.56 2.79 -0.86
N HIS A 65 -5.16 3.69 -1.75
CA HIS A 65 -5.60 5.08 -1.70
C HIS A 65 -7.05 5.26 -2.16
N GLY A 66 -7.54 4.36 -3.01
CA GLY A 66 -8.94 4.31 -3.42
C GLY A 66 -9.88 4.09 -2.25
N LEU A 67 -9.48 3.27 -1.28
CA LEU A 67 -10.23 2.97 -0.06
C LEU A 67 -9.89 3.93 1.09
N ALA A 68 -8.63 4.34 1.24
CA ALA A 68 -8.21 5.23 2.32
C ALA A 68 -8.90 6.60 2.26
N GLY A 69 -9.23 7.10 1.06
CA GLY A 69 -9.98 8.35 0.90
C GLY A 69 -11.38 8.28 1.52
N PRO A 70 -12.27 7.39 1.05
CA PRO A 70 -13.60 7.21 1.63
C PRO A 70 -13.58 6.87 3.13
N LEU A 71 -12.69 5.96 3.58
CA LEU A 71 -12.58 5.61 4.99
C LEU A 71 -12.18 6.80 5.86
N GLY A 72 -11.26 7.64 5.40
CA GLY A 72 -10.86 8.86 6.09
C GLY A 72 -11.98 9.92 6.16
N GLY A 73 -12.95 9.88 5.25
CA GLY A 73 -14.15 10.70 5.32
C GLY A 73 -15.24 10.16 6.26
N LEU A 74 -15.13 8.89 6.64
CA LEU A 74 -16.10 8.18 7.48
C LEU A 74 -15.56 7.84 8.87
N SER A 75 -14.32 8.22 9.19
CA SER A 75 -13.65 7.97 10.46
C SER A 75 -12.64 9.06 10.80
N ASP A 76 -12.17 9.09 12.04
CA ASP A 76 -11.08 9.99 12.48
C ASP A 76 -9.68 9.40 12.27
N ALA A 77 -9.57 8.25 11.59
CA ALA A 77 -8.31 7.58 11.32
C ALA A 77 -7.40 8.41 10.41
N SER A 78 -6.13 8.52 10.75
CA SER A 78 -5.18 9.25 9.91
C SER A 78 -4.98 8.55 8.56
N HIS A 79 -4.89 9.32 7.47
CA HIS A 79 -4.75 8.79 6.11
C HIS A 79 -3.57 7.82 5.96
N GLY A 80 -2.41 8.16 6.56
CA GLY A 80 -1.22 7.30 6.51
C GLY A 80 -1.40 5.98 7.23
N ALA A 81 -2.11 5.97 8.38
CA ALA A 81 -2.42 4.73 9.10
C ALA A 81 -3.38 3.84 8.30
N LEU A 82 -4.42 4.41 7.69
CA LEU A 82 -5.31 3.70 6.78
C LEU A 82 -4.55 3.07 5.62
N CYS A 83 -3.68 3.84 4.94
CA CYS A 83 -2.87 3.32 3.85
C CYS A 83 -1.94 2.19 4.30
N GLY A 84 -1.28 2.35 5.45
CA GLY A 84 -0.38 1.32 5.99
C GLY A 84 -1.10 0.02 6.35
N CYS A 85 -2.28 0.13 6.99
CA CYS A 85 -3.12 -1.00 7.34
C CYS A 85 -3.62 -1.74 6.09
N LEU A 86 -4.11 -1.01 5.09
CA LEU A 86 -4.68 -1.58 3.86
C LEU A 86 -3.63 -2.14 2.89
N LEU A 87 -2.37 -1.67 2.96
CA LEU A 87 -1.36 -2.00 1.95
C LEU A 87 -1.17 -3.51 1.75
N PRO A 88 -0.91 -4.34 2.78
CA PRO A 88 -0.67 -5.77 2.58
C PRO A 88 -1.88 -6.49 1.99
N PHE A 89 -3.09 -6.11 2.38
CA PHE A 89 -4.34 -6.70 1.85
C PHE A 89 -4.58 -6.29 0.41
N GLY A 90 -4.37 -5.02 0.07
CA GLY A 90 -4.51 -4.51 -1.30
C GLY A 90 -3.50 -5.12 -2.26
N LEU A 91 -2.26 -5.39 -1.80
CA LEU A 91 -1.25 -6.10 -2.59
C LEU A 91 -1.66 -7.54 -2.84
N GLU A 92 -2.12 -8.26 -1.82
CA GLU A 92 -2.58 -9.65 -1.91
C GLU A 92 -3.78 -9.77 -2.85
N LEU A 93 -4.80 -8.93 -2.69
CA LEU A 93 -5.99 -8.93 -3.54
C LEU A 93 -5.64 -8.63 -5.01
N ASN A 94 -4.89 -7.57 -5.27
CA ASN A 94 -4.47 -7.23 -6.63
C ASN A 94 -3.69 -8.37 -7.28
N GLU A 95 -2.68 -8.92 -6.58
CA GLU A 95 -1.84 -10.00 -7.11
C GLU A 95 -2.65 -11.25 -7.47
N SER A 96 -3.66 -11.60 -6.67
CA SER A 96 -4.54 -12.75 -6.91
C SER A 96 -5.31 -12.65 -8.24
N GLN A 97 -5.55 -11.43 -8.73
CA GLN A 97 -6.28 -11.15 -9.97
C GLN A 97 -5.35 -10.94 -11.19
N VAL A 98 -4.02 -10.96 -11.00
CA VAL A 98 -3.06 -10.68 -12.06
C VAL A 98 -2.94 -11.86 -13.03
N THR A 99 -3.27 -11.63 -14.29
CA THR A 99 -3.06 -12.56 -15.40
C THR A 99 -1.89 -12.20 -16.31
N ASN A 100 -1.57 -10.89 -16.40
CA ASN A 100 -0.52 -10.36 -17.25
C ASN A 100 0.89 -10.71 -16.69
N PRO A 101 1.77 -11.38 -17.47
CA PRO A 101 3.10 -11.78 -16.98
C PRO A 101 4.01 -10.61 -16.59
N ALA A 102 3.95 -9.48 -17.32
CA ALA A 102 4.77 -8.32 -17.03
C ALA A 102 4.34 -7.66 -15.70
N LEU A 103 3.03 -7.59 -15.44
CA LEU A 103 2.52 -7.09 -14.17
C LEU A 103 2.84 -8.06 -13.03
N ARG A 104 2.74 -9.36 -13.26
CA ARG A 104 3.15 -10.38 -12.26
C ARG A 104 4.61 -10.19 -11.86
N GLN A 105 5.51 -9.88 -12.80
CA GLN A 105 6.91 -9.59 -12.47
C GLN A 105 7.03 -8.37 -11.54
N ARG A 106 6.22 -7.32 -11.73
CA ARG A 106 6.23 -6.14 -10.84
C ARG A 106 5.80 -6.49 -9.41
N PHE A 107 4.83 -7.39 -9.22
CA PHE A 107 4.47 -7.89 -7.90
C PHE A 107 5.60 -8.72 -7.28
N LEU A 108 6.28 -9.57 -8.05
CA LEU A 108 7.45 -10.30 -7.59
C LEU A 108 8.58 -9.37 -7.14
N ASP A 109 8.82 -8.28 -7.88
CA ASP A 109 9.81 -7.26 -7.49
C ASP A 109 9.44 -6.65 -6.13
N VAL A 110 8.18 -6.27 -5.91
CA VAL A 110 7.72 -5.72 -4.62
C VAL A 110 7.87 -6.76 -3.50
N ARG A 111 7.49 -8.02 -3.74
CA ARG A 111 7.71 -9.12 -2.78
C ARG A 111 9.19 -9.24 -2.40
N GLN A 112 10.08 -9.22 -3.38
CA GLN A 112 11.52 -9.32 -3.15
C GLN A 112 12.06 -8.14 -2.32
N TRP A 113 11.63 -6.91 -2.60
CA TRP A 113 12.06 -5.74 -1.85
C TRP A 113 11.56 -5.76 -0.40
N ILE A 114 10.31 -6.13 -0.18
CA ILE A 114 9.74 -6.26 1.18
C ILE A 114 10.44 -7.40 1.92
N ALA A 115 10.59 -8.55 1.29
CA ALA A 115 11.23 -9.72 1.87
C ALA A 115 12.69 -9.43 2.27
N ALA A 116 13.46 -8.78 1.39
CA ALA A 116 14.84 -8.38 1.68
C ALA A 116 14.91 -7.41 2.87
N GLY A 117 14.01 -6.43 2.94
CA GLY A 117 13.96 -5.46 4.03
C GLY A 117 13.57 -6.08 5.38
N LEU A 118 12.63 -7.03 5.38
CA LEU A 118 12.15 -7.70 6.59
C LEU A 118 12.97 -8.94 6.98
N GLY A 119 13.77 -9.50 6.06
CA GLY A 119 14.56 -10.71 6.30
C GLY A 119 13.72 -11.99 6.24
N VAL A 120 12.76 -12.07 5.31
CA VAL A 120 11.82 -13.19 5.17
C VAL A 120 11.83 -13.76 3.74
N SER A 121 11.08 -14.83 3.49
CA SER A 121 10.85 -15.33 2.13
C SER A 121 9.96 -14.38 1.31
N PRO A 122 10.20 -14.20 0.00
CA PRO A 122 9.29 -13.47 -0.87
C PRO A 122 7.85 -14.01 -0.86
N ASP A 123 7.66 -15.32 -0.67
CA ASP A 123 6.33 -15.92 -0.58
C ASP A 123 5.54 -15.44 0.65
N ASP A 124 6.24 -15.10 1.73
CA ASP A 124 5.66 -14.62 2.99
C ASP A 124 5.55 -13.09 3.06
N ALA A 125 5.92 -12.36 1.99
CA ALA A 125 6.10 -10.89 2.03
C ALA A 125 4.86 -10.14 2.53
N TRP A 126 3.66 -10.48 2.06
CA TRP A 126 2.42 -9.77 2.44
C TRP A 126 2.05 -10.04 3.90
N GLN A 127 2.09 -11.29 4.32
CA GLN A 127 1.83 -11.66 5.70
C GLN A 127 2.86 -11.03 6.64
N SER A 128 4.15 -11.14 6.30
CA SER A 128 5.23 -10.56 7.12
C SER A 128 5.15 -9.04 7.22
N LEU A 129 4.72 -8.35 6.15
CA LEU A 129 4.48 -6.90 6.18
C LEU A 129 3.35 -6.56 7.14
N ARG A 130 2.24 -7.30 7.12
CA ARG A 130 1.11 -7.14 8.04
C ARG A 130 1.55 -7.31 9.49
N GLU A 131 2.21 -8.43 9.79
CA GLU A 131 2.70 -8.74 11.13
C GLU A 131 3.73 -7.73 11.64
N TRP A 132 4.64 -7.29 10.76
CA TRP A 132 5.62 -6.27 11.11
C TRP A 132 4.95 -4.93 11.43
N SER A 133 3.98 -4.52 10.62
CA SER A 133 3.22 -3.29 10.85
C SER A 133 2.50 -3.32 12.20
N GLN A 134 1.83 -4.44 12.53
CA GLN A 134 1.14 -4.62 13.80
C GLN A 134 2.11 -4.58 14.99
N ARG A 135 3.24 -5.31 14.92
CA ARG A 135 4.28 -5.26 15.96
C ARG A 135 4.90 -3.86 16.12
N SER A 136 4.88 -3.06 15.07
CA SER A 136 5.35 -1.68 15.08
C SER A 136 4.29 -0.67 15.55
N GLY A 137 3.13 -1.14 16.01
CA GLY A 137 2.09 -0.30 16.62
C GLY A 137 0.99 0.15 15.66
N LEU A 138 0.97 -0.33 14.40
CA LEU A 138 -0.13 -0.05 13.48
C LEU A 138 -1.24 -1.10 13.69
N GLY A 139 -2.37 -0.68 14.24
CA GLY A 139 -3.54 -1.54 14.43
C GLY A 139 -4.28 -1.85 13.12
N ASN A 140 -5.27 -2.75 13.24
CA ASN A 140 -6.24 -3.02 12.17
C ASN A 140 -7.23 -1.83 12.01
N LEU A 141 -8.14 -1.88 11.05
CA LEU A 141 -9.07 -0.77 10.82
C LEU A 141 -9.96 -0.47 12.04
N ARG A 142 -10.37 -1.51 12.80
CA ARG A 142 -11.13 -1.34 14.05
C ARG A 142 -10.32 -0.61 15.11
N ASP A 143 -9.03 -0.97 15.28
CA ASP A 143 -8.15 -0.31 16.25
C ASP A 143 -7.85 1.14 15.86
N LEU A 144 -7.90 1.45 14.56
CA LEU A 144 -7.80 2.80 14.01
C LEU A 144 -9.11 3.61 14.16
N GLY A 145 -10.15 3.02 14.72
CA GLY A 145 -11.43 3.70 14.96
C GLY A 145 -12.36 3.74 13.75
N VAL A 146 -12.14 2.91 12.73
CA VAL A 146 -13.06 2.78 11.59
C VAL A 146 -14.30 2.00 12.04
N PRO A 147 -15.50 2.58 12.00
CA PRO A 147 -16.72 1.85 12.36
C PRO A 147 -17.02 0.79 11.28
N ARG A 148 -17.52 -0.38 11.70
CA ARG A 148 -17.79 -1.48 10.76
C ARG A 148 -18.80 -1.10 9.68
N GLU A 149 -19.79 -0.29 10.01
CA GLU A 149 -20.79 0.24 9.09
C GLU A 149 -20.22 1.18 8.00
N ALA A 150 -18.96 1.64 8.14
CA ALA A 150 -18.28 2.43 7.11
C ALA A 150 -17.68 1.56 5.99
N LEU A 151 -17.52 0.25 6.17
CA LEU A 151 -16.81 -0.62 5.23
C LEU A 151 -17.53 -0.72 3.88
N GLU A 152 -18.82 -1.03 3.90
CA GLU A 152 -19.61 -1.16 2.67
C GLU A 152 -19.76 0.18 1.91
N PRO A 153 -20.10 1.31 2.55
CA PRO A 153 -20.07 2.61 1.88
C PRO A 153 -18.69 2.97 1.31
N ALA A 154 -17.60 2.63 2.00
CA ALA A 154 -16.26 2.90 1.51
C ALA A 154 -15.91 2.03 0.29
N ALA A 155 -16.27 0.74 0.28
CA ALA A 155 -16.07 -0.14 -0.87
C ALA A 155 -16.83 0.36 -2.11
N LEU A 156 -18.10 0.76 -1.94
CA LEU A 156 -18.90 1.34 -3.02
C LEU A 156 -18.33 2.65 -3.55
N ALA A 157 -17.92 3.57 -2.67
CA ALA A 157 -17.32 4.84 -3.06
C ALA A 157 -15.97 4.66 -3.76
N ALA A 158 -15.15 3.69 -3.31
CA ALA A 158 -13.85 3.40 -3.90
C ALA A 158 -13.95 2.99 -5.37
N SER A 159 -14.95 2.22 -5.77
CA SER A 159 -15.12 1.75 -7.16
C SER A 159 -15.16 2.90 -8.17
N SER A 160 -15.63 4.09 -7.76
CA SER A 160 -15.71 5.31 -8.59
C SER A 160 -14.55 6.28 -8.36
N SER A 161 -13.65 6.01 -7.43
CA SER A 161 -12.57 6.93 -7.06
C SER A 161 -11.55 7.12 -8.20
N SER A 162 -10.91 8.28 -8.23
CA SER A 162 -9.87 8.59 -9.22
C SER A 162 -8.64 7.69 -9.06
N SER A 163 -8.33 7.27 -7.84
CA SER A 163 -7.21 6.37 -7.54
C SER A 163 -7.43 4.98 -8.14
N MET A 164 -8.67 4.45 -8.08
CA MET A 164 -9.00 3.14 -8.64
C MET A 164 -8.84 3.07 -10.16
N LYS A 165 -8.94 4.21 -10.88
CA LYS A 165 -8.75 4.25 -12.34
C LYS A 165 -7.36 3.85 -12.82
N ALA A 166 -6.37 3.88 -11.92
CA ALA A 166 -5.01 3.46 -12.23
C ALA A 166 -4.63 2.13 -11.56
N ASN A 167 -5.56 1.50 -10.83
CA ASN A 167 -5.31 0.19 -10.21
C ASN A 167 -4.88 -0.84 -11.26
N PRO A 168 -3.94 -1.76 -10.93
CA PRO A 168 -3.38 -2.69 -11.91
C PRO A 168 -4.39 -3.69 -12.49
N VAL A 169 -5.46 -3.99 -11.76
CA VAL A 169 -6.55 -4.88 -12.16
C VAL A 169 -7.90 -4.27 -11.81
N THR A 170 -8.96 -4.71 -12.47
CA THR A 170 -10.33 -4.34 -12.06
C THR A 170 -10.73 -5.15 -10.84
N LEU A 171 -11.30 -4.47 -9.85
CA LEU A 171 -11.81 -5.08 -8.62
C LEU A 171 -13.28 -4.71 -8.46
N GLU A 172 -14.10 -5.70 -8.12
CA GLU A 172 -15.52 -5.50 -7.86
C GLU A 172 -15.75 -5.05 -6.40
N SER A 173 -16.89 -4.40 -6.14
CA SER A 173 -17.20 -3.87 -4.80
C SER A 173 -17.23 -4.95 -3.72
N GLU A 174 -17.66 -6.15 -4.06
CA GLU A 174 -17.69 -7.31 -3.16
C GLU A 174 -16.28 -7.72 -2.73
N GLN A 175 -15.32 -7.73 -3.66
CA GLN A 175 -13.91 -8.04 -3.37
C GLN A 175 -13.28 -6.95 -2.48
N LEU A 176 -13.65 -5.67 -2.71
CA LEU A 176 -13.19 -4.57 -1.87
C LEU A 176 -13.76 -4.68 -0.45
N LEU A 177 -15.02 -5.06 -0.31
CA LEU A 177 -15.66 -5.26 0.99
C LEU A 177 -15.02 -6.43 1.75
N GLU A 178 -14.81 -7.58 1.11
CA GLU A 178 -14.12 -8.73 1.71
C GLU A 178 -12.71 -8.34 2.20
N MET A 179 -11.96 -7.59 1.39
CA MET A 179 -10.65 -7.06 1.77
C MET A 179 -10.72 -6.14 2.99
N LEU A 180 -11.73 -5.25 3.03
CA LEU A 180 -11.93 -4.34 4.16
C LEU A 180 -12.33 -5.09 5.44
N GLU A 181 -13.17 -6.11 5.34
CA GLU A 181 -13.53 -6.96 6.48
C GLU A 181 -12.31 -7.67 7.06
N ALA A 182 -11.48 -8.25 6.18
CA ALA A 182 -10.21 -8.88 6.59
C ALA A 182 -9.21 -7.88 7.22
N ALA A 183 -9.21 -6.62 6.78
CA ALA A 183 -8.36 -5.57 7.36
C ALA A 183 -8.95 -4.97 8.66
N TRP A 184 -10.22 -5.20 8.94
CA TRP A 184 -10.93 -4.70 10.12
C TRP A 184 -10.79 -5.64 11.32
N GLU A 185 -10.64 -6.95 11.09
CA GLU A 185 -10.46 -7.97 12.14
C GLU A 185 -9.06 -7.93 12.77
#